data_e2077af4adafc915bab5a8d0f0b545ab
#
_entry.id   e2077af4adafc915bab5a8d0f0b545ab
#
_cell.length_a   1.000
_cell.length_b   1.000
_cell.length_c   1.000
_cell.angle_alpha   90.00
_cell.angle_beta   90.00
_cell.angle_gamma   90.00
#
_symmetry.space_group_name_H-M   'P 1'
#
loop_
_entity.id
_entity.type
_entity.pdbx_description
1 polymer ?
#
loop_
_entity_poly.entity_id
_entity_poly.type
_entity_poly.pdbx_seq_one_letter_code
_entity_poly.pdbx_strand_id
1 'polypeptide(L)'
;MENVKTEVMEKIKEAQKVLIGIGKEWALRDDEKDIRFCHLTDPSQSDLKAAYEALYDLIKEKDYYIVTTLTDGAVYEMPFEKNRIVAPCGNIHWRQCSKACTKDIWEESEVPDDVCPHCKAPLTGNTIKAETYIEEGYLPRWKDYMKWQTGTINRSLVILELGEGFATPTVMRWPFEKIIYFNRKSRLYRINESFYQLPKEAEECGVSVHENSVRWMLEK
;
A
#
# COMPACT_ATOMS: atom_id res chain seq x y z
N MET A 1 -7.95 7.73 -22.03
CA MET A 1 -7.03 7.13 -21.05
C MET A 1 -5.67 7.81 -21.09
N GLU A 2 -5.02 7.98 -22.23
CA GLU A 2 -3.74 8.67 -22.38
C GLU A 2 -3.71 10.07 -21.72
N ASN A 3 -4.82 10.80 -21.74
CA ASN A 3 -4.93 12.12 -21.11
C ASN A 3 -4.88 12.06 -19.57
N VAL A 4 -5.48 11.04 -18.92
CA VAL A 4 -5.48 10.94 -17.44
C VAL A 4 -4.11 10.54 -16.93
N LYS A 5 -3.40 9.63 -17.61
CA LYS A 5 -2.05 9.24 -17.21
C LYS A 5 -1.07 10.41 -17.29
N THR A 6 -1.13 11.18 -18.38
CA THR A 6 -0.33 12.40 -18.55
C THR A 6 -0.66 13.40 -17.42
N GLU A 7 -1.95 13.61 -17.09
CA GLU A 7 -2.37 14.46 -15.97
C GLU A 7 -1.74 13.99 -14.65
N VAL A 8 -1.82 12.69 -14.35
CA VAL A 8 -1.25 12.12 -13.11
C VAL A 8 0.25 12.40 -13.02
N MET A 9 0.99 12.15 -14.12
CA MET A 9 2.43 12.37 -14.16
C MET A 9 2.80 13.85 -13.95
N GLU A 10 2.06 14.77 -14.56
CA GLU A 10 2.24 16.20 -14.37
C GLU A 10 1.92 16.62 -12.94
N LYS A 11 0.79 16.16 -12.40
CA LYS A 11 0.38 16.48 -11.02
C LYS A 11 1.35 15.94 -9.98
N ILE A 12 1.92 14.76 -10.18
CA ILE A 12 2.98 14.22 -9.30
C ILE A 12 4.23 15.09 -9.39
N LYS A 13 4.64 15.54 -10.61
CA LYS A 13 5.78 16.44 -10.75
C LYS A 13 5.59 17.76 -10.00
N GLU A 14 4.39 18.34 -10.05
CA GLU A 14 4.04 19.60 -9.38
C GLU A 14 3.83 19.45 -7.86
N ALA A 15 3.46 18.25 -7.39
CA ALA A 15 3.09 18.02 -6.01
C ALA A 15 4.26 18.20 -5.02
N GLN A 16 3.98 18.80 -3.88
CA GLN A 16 4.91 18.89 -2.76
C GLN A 16 5.04 17.55 -2.02
N LYS A 17 3.97 16.78 -2.00
CA LYS A 17 3.91 15.47 -1.33
C LYS A 17 3.12 14.47 -2.17
N VAL A 18 3.50 13.20 -2.06
CA VAL A 18 2.85 12.09 -2.78
C VAL A 18 2.51 10.97 -1.80
N LEU A 19 1.27 10.53 -1.81
CA LEU A 19 0.81 9.38 -1.03
C LEU A 19 0.44 8.25 -1.99
N ILE A 20 1.06 7.11 -1.82
CA ILE A 20 0.81 5.92 -2.63
C ILE A 20 0.06 4.91 -1.79
N GLY A 21 -1.02 4.37 -2.35
CA GLY A 21 -1.71 3.20 -1.83
C GLY A 21 -1.51 2.01 -2.76
N ILE A 22 -1.04 0.88 -2.23
CA ILE A 22 -0.81 -0.35 -3.01
C ILE A 22 -1.71 -1.45 -2.46
N GLY A 23 -2.63 -1.92 -3.29
CA GLY A 23 -3.62 -2.94 -2.94
C GLY A 23 -3.48 -4.24 -3.74
N LYS A 24 -4.53 -5.04 -3.71
CA LYS A 24 -4.53 -6.46 -4.11
C LYS A 24 -4.19 -6.74 -5.59
N GLU A 25 -4.36 -5.79 -6.49
CA GLU A 25 -3.91 -5.98 -7.88
C GLU A 25 -2.38 -6.09 -8.01
N TRP A 26 -1.62 -5.65 -7.00
CA TRP A 26 -0.16 -5.70 -6.94
C TRP A 26 0.36 -6.91 -6.14
N ALA A 27 -0.50 -7.82 -5.73
CA ALA A 27 -0.11 -9.00 -4.97
C ALA A 27 0.68 -9.99 -5.83
N LEU A 28 1.83 -10.45 -5.30
CA LEU A 28 2.60 -11.53 -5.90
C LEU A 28 1.98 -12.91 -5.64
N ARG A 29 1.24 -13.04 -4.53
CA ARG A 29 0.68 -14.31 -4.07
C ARG A 29 -0.81 -14.38 -4.41
N ASP A 30 -1.25 -15.54 -4.89
CA ASP A 30 -2.65 -15.75 -5.25
C ASP A 30 -3.60 -15.69 -4.05
N ASP A 31 -3.14 -16.04 -2.84
CA ASP A 31 -3.92 -15.94 -1.61
C ASP A 31 -4.10 -14.47 -1.13
N GLU A 32 -3.36 -13.54 -1.67
CA GLU A 32 -3.51 -12.10 -1.45
C GLU A 32 -4.53 -11.46 -2.40
N LYS A 33 -4.76 -12.06 -3.58
CA LYS A 33 -5.71 -11.55 -4.58
C LYS A 33 -7.14 -11.78 -4.11
N ASP A 34 -8.04 -10.88 -4.47
CA ASP A 34 -9.47 -11.11 -4.29
C ASP A 34 -9.96 -12.03 -5.41
N ILE A 35 -10.05 -13.33 -5.13
CA ILE A 35 -10.39 -14.40 -6.09
C ILE A 35 -11.71 -14.11 -6.84
N ARG A 36 -12.65 -13.38 -6.23
CA ARG A 36 -13.94 -13.04 -6.86
C ARG A 36 -13.78 -12.09 -8.04
N PHE A 37 -12.67 -11.40 -8.12
CA PHE A 37 -12.37 -10.38 -9.14
C PHE A 37 -11.05 -10.62 -9.87
N CYS A 38 -10.44 -11.81 -9.72
CA CYS A 38 -9.31 -12.22 -10.53
C CYS A 38 -9.80 -12.50 -11.95
N HIS A 39 -9.36 -11.69 -12.89
CA HIS A 39 -9.63 -11.90 -14.30
C HIS A 39 -8.53 -12.76 -14.94
N LEU A 40 -8.87 -13.43 -16.06
CA LEU A 40 -7.96 -14.28 -16.84
C LEU A 40 -6.69 -13.56 -17.35
N THR A 41 -6.59 -12.28 -17.10
CA THR A 41 -5.56 -11.37 -17.61
C THR A 41 -4.70 -10.75 -16.51
N ASP A 42 -4.53 -11.43 -15.37
CA ASP A 42 -3.66 -10.97 -14.30
C ASP A 42 -2.24 -10.68 -14.81
N PRO A 43 -1.62 -9.58 -14.33
CA PRO A 43 -0.24 -9.28 -14.66
C PRO A 43 0.71 -10.40 -14.24
N SER A 44 1.74 -10.66 -15.04
CA SER A 44 2.80 -11.59 -14.70
C SER A 44 3.68 -11.06 -13.57
N GLN A 45 4.50 -11.90 -12.96
CA GLN A 45 5.50 -11.45 -11.97
C GLN A 45 6.49 -10.44 -12.56
N SER A 46 6.85 -10.59 -13.85
CA SER A 46 7.71 -9.64 -14.56
C SER A 46 7.03 -8.27 -14.72
N ASP A 47 5.72 -8.25 -15.00
CA ASP A 47 4.95 -7.02 -15.11
C ASP A 47 4.83 -6.34 -13.75
N LEU A 48 4.57 -7.09 -12.68
CA LEU A 48 4.54 -6.56 -11.32
C LEU A 48 5.86 -5.89 -10.95
N LYS A 49 6.99 -6.56 -11.20
CA LYS A 49 8.32 -5.98 -10.94
C LYS A 49 8.54 -4.71 -11.74
N ALA A 50 8.24 -4.73 -13.04
CA ALA A 50 8.38 -3.56 -13.90
C ALA A 50 7.48 -2.39 -13.45
N ALA A 51 6.26 -2.69 -12.97
CA ALA A 51 5.35 -1.68 -12.44
C ALA A 51 5.89 -1.05 -11.14
N TYR A 52 6.47 -1.84 -10.24
CA TYR A 52 7.15 -1.32 -9.05
C TYR A 52 8.35 -0.43 -9.40
N GLU A 53 9.15 -0.84 -10.39
CA GLU A 53 10.28 -0.04 -10.88
C GLU A 53 9.79 1.29 -11.48
N ALA A 54 8.74 1.27 -12.29
CA ALA A 54 8.12 2.46 -12.85
C ALA A 54 7.54 3.39 -11.76
N LEU A 55 6.90 2.82 -10.75
CA LEU A 55 6.40 3.57 -9.60
C LEU A 55 7.55 4.22 -8.82
N TYR A 56 8.63 3.47 -8.57
CA TYR A 56 9.81 4.02 -7.92
C TYR A 56 10.39 5.20 -8.68
N ASP A 57 10.61 5.06 -9.98
CA ASP A 57 11.13 6.13 -10.83
C ASP A 57 10.24 7.38 -10.81
N LEU A 58 8.94 7.20 -10.68
CA LEU A 58 7.97 8.29 -10.62
C LEU A 58 8.07 9.10 -9.31
N ILE A 59 8.38 8.45 -8.17
CA ILE A 59 8.28 9.10 -6.85
C ILE A 59 9.60 9.25 -6.09
N LYS A 60 10.71 8.67 -6.54
CA LYS A 60 12.00 8.64 -5.84
C LYS A 60 12.53 10.00 -5.40
N GLU A 61 12.21 11.07 -6.14
CA GLU A 61 12.64 12.44 -5.85
C GLU A 61 11.57 13.23 -5.06
N LYS A 62 10.50 12.57 -4.59
CA LYS A 62 9.39 13.23 -3.89
C LYS A 62 9.43 12.98 -2.38
N ASP A 63 8.80 13.87 -1.63
CA ASP A 63 8.44 13.59 -0.24
C ASP A 63 7.19 12.70 -0.26
N TYR A 64 7.41 11.39 -0.18
CA TYR A 64 6.35 10.39 -0.34
C TYR A 64 6.16 9.52 0.90
N TYR A 65 4.99 8.87 0.96
CA TYR A 65 4.72 7.70 1.79
C TYR A 65 3.97 6.64 0.99
N ILE A 66 4.19 5.37 1.35
CA ILE A 66 3.49 4.22 0.78
C ILE A 66 2.69 3.56 1.90
N VAL A 67 1.39 3.34 1.67
CA VAL A 67 0.52 2.51 2.49
C VAL A 67 0.17 1.28 1.67
N THR A 68 0.35 0.10 2.24
CA THR A 68 -0.03 -1.15 1.55
C THR A 68 -0.90 -2.03 2.42
N THR A 69 -1.84 -2.73 1.79
CA THR A 69 -2.64 -3.79 2.40
C THR A 69 -2.11 -5.19 2.06
N LEU A 70 -1.04 -5.26 1.27
CA LEU A 70 -0.36 -6.51 0.94
C LEU A 70 0.48 -7.01 2.12
N THR A 71 0.50 -8.32 2.27
CA THR A 71 1.29 -9.00 3.31
C THR A 71 2.45 -9.83 2.74
N ASP A 72 2.62 -9.84 1.43
CA ASP A 72 3.64 -10.64 0.72
C ASP A 72 5.07 -10.08 0.83
N GLY A 73 5.22 -8.86 1.29
CA GLY A 73 6.53 -8.22 1.47
C GLY A 73 7.15 -7.64 0.19
N ALA A 74 6.54 -7.81 -0.98
CA ALA A 74 7.12 -7.42 -2.27
C ALA A 74 7.57 -5.96 -2.34
N VAL A 75 6.82 -5.04 -1.74
CA VAL A 75 7.16 -3.60 -1.71
C VAL A 75 8.50 -3.33 -0.99
N TYR A 76 8.89 -4.17 -0.02
CA TYR A 76 10.14 -4.02 0.74
C TYR A 76 11.37 -4.54 -0.02
N GLU A 77 11.17 -5.34 -1.08
CA GLU A 77 12.23 -5.80 -1.98
C GLU A 77 12.59 -4.74 -3.05
N MET A 78 11.75 -3.73 -3.18
CA MET A 78 11.98 -2.62 -4.11
C MET A 78 12.86 -1.53 -3.46
N PRO A 79 13.50 -0.65 -4.26
CA PRO A 79 14.44 0.35 -3.74
C PRO A 79 13.76 1.55 -3.04
N PHE A 80 12.53 1.39 -2.57
CA PHE A 80 11.87 2.40 -1.74
C PHE A 80 12.54 2.53 -0.36
N GLU A 81 12.48 3.72 0.21
CA GLU A 81 12.90 3.93 1.59
C GLU A 81 11.98 3.13 2.55
N LYS A 82 12.50 2.09 3.21
CA LYS A 82 11.71 1.22 4.10
C LYS A 82 11.01 1.97 5.23
N ASN A 83 11.56 3.10 5.68
CA ASN A 83 10.93 3.99 6.67
C ASN A 83 9.77 4.81 6.11
N ARG A 84 9.56 4.82 4.80
CA ARG A 84 8.44 5.46 4.09
C ARG A 84 7.34 4.47 3.70
N ILE A 85 7.42 3.23 4.16
CA ILE A 85 6.43 2.19 3.90
C ILE A 85 5.72 1.83 5.20
N VAL A 86 4.39 1.74 5.16
CA VAL A 86 3.58 1.22 6.25
C VAL A 86 2.64 0.13 5.74
N ALA A 87 2.67 -1.01 6.41
CA ALA A 87 1.89 -2.22 6.08
C ALA A 87 1.01 -2.63 7.28
N PRO A 88 -0.16 -2.00 7.48
CA PRO A 88 -1.01 -2.29 8.64
C PRO A 88 -1.56 -3.71 8.67
N CYS A 89 -1.60 -4.40 7.52
CA CYS A 89 -1.99 -5.80 7.44
C CYS A 89 -0.83 -6.76 7.80
N GLY A 90 0.37 -6.23 8.08
CA GLY A 90 1.55 -7.01 8.43
C GLY A 90 2.40 -7.45 7.23
N ASN A 91 3.35 -8.34 7.50
CA ASN A 91 4.24 -8.93 6.51
C ASN A 91 4.55 -10.37 6.87
N ILE A 92 4.50 -11.29 5.92
CA ILE A 92 4.77 -12.72 6.14
C ILE A 92 6.22 -13.00 6.56
N HIS A 93 7.17 -12.11 6.21
CA HIS A 93 8.59 -12.21 6.57
C HIS A 93 8.88 -11.67 7.97
N TRP A 94 7.90 -11.03 8.60
CA TRP A 94 7.98 -10.68 10.02
C TRP A 94 7.43 -11.82 10.86
N ARG A 95 8.12 -12.14 11.94
CA ARG A 95 7.77 -13.22 12.84
C ARG A 95 7.25 -12.70 14.15
N GLN A 96 6.19 -13.30 14.66
CA GLN A 96 5.61 -13.05 15.97
C GLN A 96 5.43 -14.36 16.74
N CYS A 97 5.36 -14.28 18.06
CA CYS A 97 5.01 -15.46 18.88
C CYS A 97 3.56 -15.90 18.60
N SER A 98 3.35 -17.18 18.25
CA SER A 98 2.00 -17.72 18.01
C SER A 98 1.08 -17.64 19.24
N LYS A 99 1.66 -17.58 20.45
CA LYS A 99 0.94 -17.39 21.72
C LYS A 99 0.87 -15.92 22.15
N ALA A 100 1.39 -14.99 21.36
CA ALA A 100 1.46 -13.57 21.70
C ALA A 100 2.02 -13.30 23.12
N CYS A 101 3.02 -14.09 23.58
CA CYS A 101 3.61 -13.96 24.90
C CYS A 101 4.43 -12.68 25.08
N THR A 102 4.82 -12.05 24.00
CA THR A 102 5.54 -10.78 23.90
C THR A 102 5.00 -9.98 22.73
N LYS A 103 5.30 -8.69 22.71
CA LYS A 103 5.00 -7.79 21.59
C LYS A 103 6.16 -7.64 20.60
N ASP A 104 7.23 -8.39 20.82
CA ASP A 104 8.39 -8.35 19.94
C ASP A 104 8.05 -8.95 18.58
N ILE A 105 8.56 -8.29 17.56
CA ILE A 105 8.47 -8.71 16.17
C ILE A 105 9.90 -8.86 15.67
N TRP A 106 10.16 -9.93 14.97
CA TRP A 106 11.48 -10.27 14.43
C TRP A 106 11.42 -10.36 12.90
N GLU A 107 12.51 -10.00 12.26
CA GLU A 107 12.74 -10.42 10.88
C GLU A 107 13.02 -11.93 10.86
N GLU A 108 12.60 -12.62 9.80
CA GLU A 108 12.79 -14.08 9.67
C GLU A 108 14.27 -14.52 9.88
N SER A 109 15.20 -13.70 9.43
CA SER A 109 16.64 -13.94 9.59
C SER A 109 17.16 -13.86 11.03
N GLU A 110 16.45 -13.17 11.92
CA GLU A 110 16.82 -13.03 13.34
C GLU A 110 16.40 -14.23 14.17
N VAL A 111 15.48 -15.06 13.67
CA VAL A 111 14.89 -16.22 14.36
C VAL A 111 14.89 -17.46 13.47
N PRO A 112 16.08 -17.94 13.03
CA PRO A 112 16.20 -19.01 12.03
C PRO A 112 15.57 -20.34 12.47
N ASP A 113 15.44 -20.59 13.77
CA ASP A 113 14.82 -21.79 14.31
C ASP A 113 13.29 -21.72 14.34
N ASP A 114 12.69 -20.60 13.95
CA ASP A 114 11.25 -20.32 13.97
C ASP A 114 10.58 -20.57 15.33
N VAL A 115 11.34 -20.34 16.42
CA VAL A 115 10.95 -20.56 17.81
C VAL A 115 11.04 -19.26 18.61
N CYS A 116 9.99 -18.95 19.36
CA CYS A 116 9.95 -17.77 20.22
C CYS A 116 11.09 -17.76 21.26
N PRO A 117 11.94 -16.75 21.28
CA PRO A 117 13.05 -16.63 22.27
C PRO A 117 12.56 -16.66 23.72
N HIS A 118 11.34 -16.16 23.99
CA HIS A 118 10.80 -16.04 25.35
C HIS A 118 10.14 -17.33 25.86
N CYS A 119 9.13 -17.85 25.12
CA CYS A 119 8.32 -18.96 25.64
C CYS A 119 8.54 -20.29 24.90
N LYS A 120 9.43 -20.31 23.90
CA LYS A 120 9.74 -21.51 23.10
C LYS A 120 8.56 -22.05 22.27
N ALA A 121 7.46 -21.29 22.16
CA ALA A 121 6.37 -21.65 21.24
C ALA A 121 6.83 -21.41 19.78
N PRO A 122 6.21 -22.05 18.79
CA PRO A 122 6.44 -21.74 17.39
C PRO A 122 6.18 -20.26 17.09
N LEU A 123 6.91 -19.70 16.14
CA LEU A 123 6.60 -18.41 15.58
C LEU A 123 5.59 -18.55 14.43
N THR A 124 4.95 -17.46 14.07
CA THR A 124 4.06 -17.36 12.91
C THR A 124 4.32 -16.04 12.19
N GLY A 125 3.88 -15.92 10.95
CA GLY A 125 3.95 -14.67 10.21
C GLY A 125 3.15 -13.57 10.93
N ASN A 126 3.74 -12.37 11.04
CA ASN A 126 3.07 -11.22 11.62
C ASN A 126 2.14 -10.58 10.58
N THR A 127 0.93 -11.12 10.45
CA THR A 127 -0.11 -10.62 9.54
C THR A 127 -1.47 -10.66 10.22
N ILE A 128 -2.45 -9.92 9.68
CA ILE A 128 -3.86 -9.95 10.13
C ILE A 128 -4.50 -11.33 10.02
N LYS A 129 -3.86 -12.32 9.39
CA LYS A 129 -4.30 -13.71 9.31
C LYS A 129 -3.89 -14.53 10.55
N ALA A 130 -2.99 -14.00 11.39
CA ALA A 130 -2.60 -14.64 12.63
C ALA A 130 -3.78 -14.66 13.62
N GLU A 131 -3.91 -15.74 14.39
CA GLU A 131 -4.99 -15.88 15.41
C GLU A 131 -4.98 -14.71 16.40
N THR A 132 -3.79 -14.25 16.78
CA THR A 132 -3.61 -13.02 17.57
C THR A 132 -2.59 -12.16 16.84
N TYR A 133 -3.05 -11.15 16.13
CA TYR A 133 -2.17 -10.24 15.40
C TYR A 133 -1.52 -9.21 16.33
N ILE A 134 -0.19 -9.11 16.28
CA ILE A 134 0.59 -8.17 17.09
C ILE A 134 0.87 -6.93 16.22
N GLU A 135 0.24 -5.82 16.55
CA GLU A 135 0.28 -4.59 15.76
C GLU A 135 1.63 -3.84 15.84
N GLU A 136 2.45 -4.18 16.83
CA GLU A 136 3.76 -3.57 17.04
C GLU A 136 4.68 -3.68 15.80
N GLY A 137 4.43 -4.61 14.89
CA GLY A 137 5.15 -4.73 13.63
C GLY A 137 5.03 -3.49 12.74
N TYR A 138 3.84 -2.89 12.68
CA TYR A 138 3.61 -1.70 11.83
C TYR A 138 3.45 -0.39 12.61
N LEU A 139 3.07 -0.42 13.88
CA LEU A 139 2.72 0.77 14.67
C LEU A 139 3.79 1.88 14.68
N PRO A 140 5.10 1.60 14.77
CA PRO A 140 6.11 2.66 14.69
C PRO A 140 6.03 3.43 13.36
N ARG A 141 5.91 2.71 12.23
CA ARG A 141 5.78 3.31 10.90
C ARG A 141 4.47 4.03 10.69
N TRP A 142 3.39 3.51 11.30
CA TRP A 142 2.09 4.17 11.30
C TRP A 142 2.15 5.53 12.00
N LYS A 143 2.85 5.64 13.13
CA LYS A 143 3.04 6.92 13.83
C LYS A 143 3.79 7.92 12.98
N ASP A 144 4.86 7.49 12.30
CA ASP A 144 5.64 8.32 11.38
C ASP A 144 4.79 8.79 10.20
N TYR A 145 4.01 7.89 9.61
CA TYR A 145 3.05 8.19 8.55
C TYR A 145 2.01 9.22 9.00
N MET A 146 1.39 9.02 10.15
CA MET A 146 0.37 9.96 10.69
C MET A 146 0.95 11.35 10.92
N LYS A 147 2.19 11.43 11.42
CA LYS A 147 2.90 12.71 11.56
C LYS A 147 3.16 13.36 10.21
N TRP A 148 3.63 12.60 9.23
CA TRP A 148 3.85 13.08 7.87
C TRP A 148 2.55 13.54 7.22
N GLN A 149 1.46 12.75 7.36
CA GLN A 149 0.13 13.07 6.84
C GLN A 149 -0.40 14.38 7.42
N THR A 150 -0.26 14.61 8.72
CA THR A 150 -0.62 15.89 9.34
C THR A 150 0.11 17.06 8.68
N GLY A 151 1.36 16.86 8.29
CA GLY A 151 2.16 17.83 7.53
C GLY A 151 1.72 18.05 6.07
N THR A 152 0.70 17.32 5.57
CA THR A 152 0.15 17.54 4.22
C THR A 152 -0.95 18.60 4.17
N ILE A 153 -1.51 18.99 5.30
CA ILE A 153 -2.58 19.98 5.38
C ILE A 153 -2.14 21.29 4.73
N ASN A 154 -2.99 21.83 3.83
CA ASN A 154 -2.73 23.03 3.02
C ASN A 154 -1.53 22.93 2.05
N ARG A 155 -0.97 21.76 1.82
CA ARG A 155 0.05 21.51 0.82
C ARG A 155 -0.55 20.79 -0.39
N SER A 156 0.09 20.96 -1.56
CA SER A 156 -0.27 20.16 -2.74
C SER A 156 0.11 18.71 -2.50
N LEU A 157 -0.89 17.83 -2.50
CA LEU A 157 -0.75 16.40 -2.26
C LEU A 157 -1.41 15.64 -3.41
N VAL A 158 -0.68 14.75 -4.03
CA VAL A 158 -1.25 13.75 -4.94
C VAL A 158 -1.34 12.43 -4.20
N ILE A 159 -2.51 11.82 -4.27
CA ILE A 159 -2.78 10.48 -3.74
C ILE A 159 -3.02 9.56 -4.94
N LEU A 160 -2.22 8.51 -5.05
CA LEU A 160 -2.35 7.49 -6.10
C LEU A 160 -2.72 6.17 -5.42
N GLU A 161 -3.98 5.74 -5.56
CA GLU A 161 -4.52 4.50 -5.03
C GLU A 161 -4.54 3.45 -6.13
N LEU A 162 -3.73 2.42 -5.98
CA LEU A 162 -3.45 1.40 -6.98
C LEU A 162 -4.01 0.04 -6.55
N GLY A 163 -5.10 -0.39 -7.17
CA GLY A 163 -5.63 -1.74 -7.05
C GLY A 163 -6.19 -2.15 -5.69
N GLU A 164 -6.63 -1.19 -4.85
CA GLU A 164 -7.19 -1.52 -3.54
C GLU A 164 -8.68 -1.90 -3.64
N GLY A 165 -9.04 -3.01 -2.99
CA GLY A 165 -10.40 -3.51 -2.90
C GLY A 165 -11.17 -3.05 -1.65
N PHE A 166 -12.14 -3.89 -1.23
CA PHE A 166 -12.95 -3.66 -0.03
C PHE A 166 -12.67 -4.67 1.10
N ALA A 167 -11.56 -5.41 1.04
CA ALA A 167 -11.21 -6.34 2.11
C ALA A 167 -10.83 -5.59 3.41
N THR A 168 -10.08 -4.49 3.27
CA THR A 168 -9.61 -3.67 4.40
C THR A 168 -9.76 -2.16 4.11
N PRO A 169 -10.98 -1.66 3.81
CA PRO A 169 -11.18 -0.28 3.33
C PRO A 169 -10.80 0.78 4.35
N THR A 170 -10.77 0.42 5.64
CA THR A 170 -10.35 1.29 6.75
C THR A 170 -8.86 1.62 6.73
N VAL A 171 -8.05 0.82 6.06
CA VAL A 171 -6.59 1.03 5.99
C VAL A 171 -6.24 2.10 4.95
N MET A 172 -6.92 2.11 3.80
CA MET A 172 -6.53 2.93 2.66
C MET A 172 -7.70 3.72 2.06
N ARG A 173 -8.75 3.06 1.55
CA ARG A 173 -9.82 3.72 0.78
C ARG A 173 -10.47 4.87 1.53
N TRP A 174 -11.06 4.61 2.69
CA TRP A 174 -11.75 5.62 3.48
C TRP A 174 -10.82 6.70 4.06
N PRO A 175 -9.61 6.36 4.57
CA PRO A 175 -8.64 7.39 4.93
C PRO A 175 -8.26 8.32 3.78
N PHE A 176 -8.02 7.79 2.57
CA PHE A 176 -7.64 8.61 1.42
C PHE A 176 -8.76 9.54 0.96
N GLU A 177 -10.01 9.06 0.96
CA GLU A 177 -11.20 9.89 0.73
C GLU A 177 -11.34 11.01 1.77
N LYS A 178 -11.06 10.72 3.04
CA LYS A 178 -11.07 11.75 4.10
C LYS A 178 -9.97 12.79 3.88
N ILE A 179 -8.78 12.41 3.44
CA ILE A 179 -7.69 13.35 3.19
C ILE A 179 -8.10 14.40 2.15
N ILE A 180 -8.68 13.99 1.03
CA ILE A 180 -9.10 14.94 -0.02
C ILE A 180 -10.29 15.82 0.42
N TYR A 181 -11.12 15.32 1.32
CA TYR A 181 -12.20 16.10 1.90
C TYR A 181 -11.68 17.26 2.77
N PHE A 182 -10.65 17.00 3.58
CA PHE A 182 -10.09 18.00 4.49
C PHE A 182 -8.99 18.88 3.87
N ASN A 183 -8.25 18.37 2.88
CA ASN A 183 -7.21 19.12 2.18
C ASN A 183 -7.62 19.44 0.74
N ARG A 184 -8.20 20.63 0.51
CA ARG A 184 -8.64 21.09 -0.81
C ARG A 184 -7.53 21.25 -1.85
N LYS A 185 -6.26 21.14 -1.45
CA LYS A 185 -5.10 21.14 -2.35
C LYS A 185 -4.64 19.73 -2.70
N SER A 186 -5.34 18.71 -2.24
CA SER A 186 -5.06 17.31 -2.58
C SER A 186 -5.91 16.83 -3.76
N ARG A 187 -5.38 15.84 -4.47
CA ARG A 187 -6.04 15.16 -5.58
C ARG A 187 -5.88 13.66 -5.43
N LEU A 188 -6.96 12.90 -5.52
CA LEU A 188 -6.97 11.43 -5.48
C LEU A 188 -7.13 10.87 -6.90
N TYR A 189 -6.25 9.98 -7.28
CA TYR A 189 -6.38 9.14 -8.47
C TYR A 189 -6.54 7.70 -8.01
N ARG A 190 -7.71 7.12 -8.28
CA ARG A 190 -8.01 5.71 -7.96
C ARG A 190 -8.00 4.91 -9.23
N ILE A 191 -7.03 4.04 -9.38
CA ILE A 191 -6.88 3.13 -10.52
C ILE A 191 -7.19 1.72 -10.02
N ASN A 192 -8.23 1.12 -10.57
CA ASN A 192 -8.65 -0.22 -10.18
C ASN A 192 -9.57 -0.82 -11.26
N GLU A 193 -9.38 -2.08 -11.58
CA GLU A 193 -10.18 -2.77 -12.60
C GLU A 193 -11.65 -2.96 -12.18
N SER A 194 -11.89 -3.25 -10.88
CA SER A 194 -13.23 -3.59 -10.39
C SER A 194 -13.83 -2.55 -9.45
N PHE A 195 -12.99 -1.91 -8.62
CA PHE A 195 -13.42 -1.02 -7.53
C PHE A 195 -12.95 0.42 -7.73
N TYR A 196 -13.03 0.92 -8.96
CA TYR A 196 -12.54 2.25 -9.34
C TYR A 196 -13.43 3.41 -8.86
N GLN A 197 -14.70 3.16 -8.57
CA GLN A 197 -15.69 4.20 -8.27
C GLN A 197 -15.28 5.05 -7.06
N LEU A 198 -15.52 6.35 -7.17
CA LEU A 198 -15.39 7.30 -6.09
C LEU A 198 -16.76 7.64 -5.50
N PRO A 199 -16.86 7.94 -4.20
CA PRO A 199 -18.08 8.52 -3.63
C PRO A 199 -18.29 9.93 -4.19
N LYS A 200 -19.57 10.39 -4.22
CA LYS A 200 -19.93 11.71 -4.75
C LYS A 200 -19.14 12.86 -4.13
N GLU A 201 -18.87 12.75 -2.85
CA GLU A 201 -18.13 13.75 -2.08
C GLU A 201 -16.66 13.87 -2.50
N ALA A 202 -16.14 12.87 -3.18
CA ALA A 202 -14.75 12.81 -3.67
C ALA A 202 -14.62 13.21 -5.15
N GLU A 203 -15.73 13.30 -5.93
CA GLU A 203 -15.69 13.55 -7.37
C GLU A 203 -15.03 14.88 -7.77
N GLU A 204 -15.14 15.92 -6.95
CA GLU A 204 -14.52 17.22 -7.23
C GLU A 204 -12.98 17.18 -7.12
N CYS A 205 -12.46 16.35 -6.22
CA CYS A 205 -11.02 16.26 -5.92
C CYS A 205 -10.42 14.91 -6.30
N GLY A 206 -11.18 14.04 -6.98
CA GLY A 206 -10.76 12.70 -7.35
C GLY A 206 -11.01 12.39 -8.81
N VAL A 207 -10.22 11.47 -9.32
CA VAL A 207 -10.38 10.89 -10.66
C VAL A 207 -10.36 9.36 -10.50
N SER A 208 -11.32 8.68 -11.10
CA SER A 208 -11.37 7.22 -11.14
C SER A 208 -10.98 6.70 -12.50
N VAL A 209 -10.18 5.63 -12.53
CA VAL A 209 -9.72 4.97 -13.74
C VAL A 209 -10.13 3.50 -13.68
N HIS A 210 -10.98 3.08 -14.62
CA HIS A 210 -11.44 1.70 -14.75
C HIS A 210 -10.45 0.87 -15.55
N GLU A 211 -9.37 0.47 -14.89
CA GLU A 211 -8.30 -0.31 -15.50
C GLU A 211 -7.50 -1.02 -14.40
N ASN A 212 -6.88 -2.17 -14.74
CA ASN A 212 -5.93 -2.82 -13.84
C ASN A 212 -4.73 -1.90 -13.58
N SER A 213 -4.47 -1.60 -12.32
CA SER A 213 -3.49 -0.57 -11.96
C SER A 213 -2.04 -0.93 -12.28
N VAL A 214 -1.70 -2.23 -12.36
CA VAL A 214 -0.37 -2.68 -12.81
C VAL A 214 -0.19 -2.40 -14.29
N ARG A 215 -1.20 -2.74 -15.11
CA ARG A 215 -1.18 -2.46 -16.56
C ARG A 215 -1.13 -0.97 -16.82
N TRP A 216 -2.00 -0.23 -16.16
CA TRP A 216 -2.01 1.24 -16.25
C TRP A 216 -0.64 1.84 -15.94
N MET A 217 0.08 1.31 -14.96
CA MET A 217 1.42 1.78 -14.63
C MET A 217 2.42 1.52 -15.78
N LEU A 218 2.28 0.41 -16.50
CA LEU A 218 3.19 0.00 -17.58
C LEU A 218 2.87 0.61 -18.95
N GLU A 219 1.65 1.06 -19.19
CA GLU A 219 1.30 1.74 -20.45
C GLU A 219 2.20 2.96 -20.69
N LYS A 220 2.50 3.23 -21.98
CA LYS A 220 3.37 4.35 -22.38
C LYS A 220 2.57 5.57 -22.77
#